data_6596e426255fe41c9b784418ee223169
#
_entry.id   6596e426255fe41c9b784418ee223169
#
_cell.length_a   1.000
_cell.length_b   1.000
_cell.length_c   1.000
_cell.angle_alpha   90.00
_cell.angle_beta   90.00
_cell.angle_gamma   90.00
#
_symmetry.space_group_name_H-M   'P 1'
#
loop_
_entity.id
_entity.type
_entity.pdbx_description
1 polymer ?
#
loop_
_entity_poly.entity_id
_entity_poly.type
_entity_poly.pdbx_seq_one_letter_code
_entity_poly.pdbx_strand_id
1 'polypeptide(L)'
;MPNERLQFSGSDGSELAAALDLPNGEPAAYALFAHCFTCGKDVLAARRIAAALTTHGIAVLRFDFTGLGASEGEFANSTFSSNVTDIVLAADHLRRTRTAPAILIGHSLGGAAILAAAARIPEAKAVATIAAPSDPA
;
A
#
# COMPACT_ATOMS: atom_id res chain seq x y z
N MET A 1 -3.28 19.20 -0.76
CA MET A 1 -2.56 18.20 0.04
C MET A 1 -1.34 17.78 -0.75
N PRO A 2 -0.12 17.88 -0.16
CA PRO A 2 1.08 17.50 -0.89
C PRO A 2 1.07 16.01 -1.26
N ASN A 3 1.59 15.73 -2.43
CA ASN A 3 1.65 14.37 -2.96
C ASN A 3 2.99 14.18 -3.66
N GLU A 4 3.71 13.14 -3.27
CA GLU A 4 4.96 12.76 -3.92
C GLU A 4 4.76 11.49 -4.72
N ARG A 5 5.14 11.52 -6.00
CA ARG A 5 5.18 10.32 -6.81
C ARG A 5 6.55 9.69 -6.67
N LEU A 6 6.58 8.36 -6.47
CA LEU A 6 7.82 7.63 -6.28
C LEU A 6 7.72 6.23 -6.87
N GLN A 7 8.84 5.52 -6.86
CA GLN A 7 8.92 4.15 -7.33
C GLN A 7 9.78 3.34 -6.37
N PHE A 8 9.52 2.05 -6.30
CA PHE A 8 10.35 1.11 -5.54
C PHE A 8 10.33 -0.24 -6.22
N SER A 9 11.31 -1.09 -5.92
CA SER A 9 11.41 -2.41 -6.54
C SER A 9 10.43 -3.39 -5.89
N GLY A 10 9.61 -4.03 -6.70
CA GLY A 10 8.63 -5.02 -6.25
C GLY A 10 9.20 -6.43 -6.17
N SER A 11 8.30 -7.40 -6.01
CA SER A 11 8.64 -8.80 -5.75
C SER A 11 9.45 -9.47 -6.86
N ASP A 12 9.25 -9.03 -8.11
CA ASP A 12 10.00 -9.56 -9.26
C ASP A 12 11.14 -8.65 -9.71
N GLY A 13 11.45 -7.60 -8.95
CA GLY A 13 12.45 -6.61 -9.30
C GLY A 13 11.94 -5.49 -10.20
N SER A 14 10.70 -5.56 -10.69
CA SER A 14 10.11 -4.50 -11.50
C SER A 14 9.84 -3.27 -10.66
N GLU A 15 9.88 -2.09 -11.30
CA GLU A 15 9.57 -0.83 -10.65
C GLU A 15 8.07 -0.70 -10.39
N LEU A 16 7.68 -0.50 -9.14
CA LEU A 16 6.29 -0.28 -8.76
C LEU A 16 6.06 1.21 -8.55
N ALA A 17 4.97 1.70 -9.13
CA ALA A 17 4.58 3.11 -9.00
C ALA A 17 3.83 3.33 -7.70
N ALA A 18 4.14 4.43 -7.03
CA ALA A 18 3.51 4.77 -5.76
C ALA A 18 3.26 6.27 -5.65
N ALA A 19 2.36 6.62 -4.76
CA ALA A 19 2.06 8.01 -4.40
C ALA A 19 2.02 8.11 -2.88
N LEU A 20 2.77 9.07 -2.35
CA LEU A 20 2.79 9.35 -0.92
C LEU A 20 2.01 10.63 -0.68
N ASP A 21 0.86 10.52 -0.04
CA ASP A 21 0.04 11.66 0.35
C ASP A 21 0.49 12.14 1.72
N LEU A 22 0.83 13.41 1.82
CA LEU A 22 1.42 13.98 3.02
C LEU A 22 0.47 14.97 3.69
N PRO A 23 0.39 14.98 5.03
CA PRO A 23 -0.34 16.02 5.74
C PRO A 23 0.44 17.33 5.73
N ASN A 24 -0.17 18.42 6.18
CA ASN A 24 0.54 19.65 6.47
C ASN A 24 1.39 19.42 7.73
N GLY A 25 2.68 19.72 7.64
CA GLY A 25 3.61 19.50 8.74
C GLY A 25 4.09 18.06 8.86
N GLU A 26 4.72 17.74 9.98
CA GLU A 26 5.28 16.42 10.23
C GLU A 26 4.17 15.39 10.41
N PRO A 27 4.24 14.23 9.72
CA PRO A 27 3.26 13.17 9.93
C PRO A 27 3.35 12.60 11.34
N ALA A 28 2.20 12.41 11.98
CA ALA A 28 2.11 11.71 13.26
C ALA A 28 2.32 10.21 13.09
N ALA A 29 1.95 9.67 11.92
CA ALA A 29 2.11 8.26 11.59
C ALA A 29 2.05 8.08 10.08
N TYR A 30 2.49 6.92 9.59
CA TYR A 30 2.41 6.52 8.19
C TYR A 30 1.45 5.35 8.06
N ALA A 31 0.65 5.37 7.01
CA ALA A 31 -0.24 4.27 6.63
C ALA A 31 0.17 3.75 5.26
N LEU A 32 -0.02 2.45 5.06
CA LEU A 32 0.21 1.78 3.78
C LEU A 32 -1.14 1.26 3.27
N PHE A 33 -1.49 1.61 2.03
CA PHE A 33 -2.76 1.24 1.42
C PHE A 33 -2.54 0.28 0.25
N ALA A 34 -3.19 -0.90 0.32
CA ALA A 34 -3.18 -1.90 -0.75
C ALA A 34 -4.56 -1.94 -1.42
N HIS A 35 -4.60 -1.65 -2.72
CA HIS A 35 -5.84 -1.58 -3.49
C HIS A 35 -6.34 -2.97 -3.88
N CYS A 36 -7.58 -3.07 -4.40
CA CYS A 36 -8.09 -4.30 -4.99
C CYS A 36 -7.33 -4.61 -6.29
N PHE A 37 -7.30 -5.91 -6.69
CA PHE A 37 -6.47 -6.34 -7.82
C PHE A 37 -7.03 -5.93 -9.19
N THR A 38 -8.26 -5.42 -9.25
CA THR A 38 -8.84 -4.85 -10.47
C THR A 38 -8.85 -3.34 -10.45
N CYS A 39 -8.19 -2.73 -9.48
CA CYS A 39 -8.16 -1.29 -9.25
C CYS A 39 -6.74 -0.77 -9.49
N GLY A 40 -6.39 0.33 -8.84
CA GLY A 40 -5.07 0.91 -8.81
C GLY A 40 -4.99 1.88 -7.64
N LYS A 41 -3.81 2.41 -7.40
CA LYS A 41 -3.57 3.34 -6.29
C LYS A 41 -4.37 4.64 -6.40
N ASP A 42 -4.80 5.00 -7.62
CA ASP A 42 -5.47 6.26 -7.89
C ASP A 42 -6.99 6.12 -7.99
N VAL A 43 -7.54 4.94 -7.66
CA VAL A 43 -8.98 4.76 -7.62
C VAL A 43 -9.59 5.70 -6.57
N LEU A 44 -10.84 6.15 -6.83
CA LEU A 44 -11.48 7.19 -6.02
C LEU A 44 -11.49 6.84 -4.53
N ALA A 45 -11.80 5.60 -4.17
CA ALA A 45 -11.84 5.17 -2.78
C ALA A 45 -10.48 5.34 -2.10
N ALA A 46 -9.39 4.93 -2.78
CA ALA A 46 -8.04 5.07 -2.23
C ALA A 46 -7.68 6.54 -2.02
N ARG A 47 -7.99 7.39 -2.99
CA ARG A 47 -7.70 8.82 -2.90
C ARG A 47 -8.50 9.49 -1.78
N ARG A 48 -9.78 9.12 -1.60
CA ARG A 48 -10.61 9.69 -0.55
C ARG A 48 -10.18 9.26 0.85
N ILE A 49 -9.80 8.00 1.00
CA ILE A 49 -9.28 7.49 2.27
C ILE A 49 -7.98 8.21 2.61
N ALA A 50 -7.07 8.33 1.64
CA ALA A 50 -5.82 9.03 1.86
C ALA A 50 -6.06 10.50 2.24
N ALA A 51 -6.97 11.18 1.54
CA ALA A 51 -7.30 12.57 1.86
C ALA A 51 -7.84 12.72 3.29
N ALA A 52 -8.73 11.81 3.71
CA ALA A 52 -9.29 11.84 5.06
C ALA A 52 -8.19 11.62 6.12
N LEU A 53 -7.29 10.67 5.88
CA LEU A 53 -6.22 10.37 6.84
C LEU A 53 -5.21 11.52 6.94
N THR A 54 -4.90 12.20 5.84
CA THR A 54 -3.98 13.33 5.89
C THR A 54 -4.55 14.51 6.68
N THR A 55 -5.87 14.67 6.74
CA THR A 55 -6.47 15.69 7.61
C THR A 55 -6.27 15.38 9.08
N HIS A 56 -5.96 14.14 9.42
CA HIS A 56 -5.65 13.70 10.78
C HIS A 56 -4.14 13.56 11.04
N GLY A 57 -3.31 14.10 10.16
CA GLY A 57 -1.87 14.08 10.34
C GLY A 57 -1.20 12.78 9.94
N ILE A 58 -1.88 11.92 9.19
CA ILE A 58 -1.35 10.61 8.80
C ILE A 58 -0.94 10.66 7.32
N ALA A 59 0.32 10.35 7.03
CA ALA A 59 0.79 10.20 5.66
C ALA A 59 0.38 8.82 5.13
N VAL A 60 0.02 8.73 3.84
CA VAL A 60 -0.48 7.49 3.25
C VAL A 60 0.32 7.15 2.00
N LEU A 61 0.96 5.99 1.99
CA LEU A 61 1.59 5.45 0.79
C LEU A 61 0.59 4.54 0.08
N ARG A 62 0.28 4.87 -1.17
CA ARG A 62 -0.53 4.07 -2.08
C ARG A 62 0.38 3.58 -3.20
N PHE A 63 0.28 2.32 -3.59
CA PHE A 63 1.11 1.81 -4.69
C PHE A 63 0.28 0.88 -5.57
N ASP A 64 0.77 0.69 -6.80
CA ASP A 64 0.20 -0.28 -7.74
C ASP A 64 0.99 -1.58 -7.65
N PHE A 65 0.30 -2.71 -7.46
CA PHE A 65 0.93 -4.03 -7.43
C PHE A 65 1.63 -4.32 -8.76
N THR A 66 2.58 -5.26 -8.74
CA THR A 66 3.29 -5.71 -9.93
C THR A 66 2.31 -5.98 -11.08
N GLY A 67 2.56 -5.32 -12.20
CA GLY A 67 1.75 -5.49 -13.42
C GLY A 67 0.42 -4.77 -13.43
N LEU A 68 0.09 -3.99 -12.40
CA LEU A 68 -1.17 -3.25 -12.31
C LEU A 68 -0.92 -1.75 -12.36
N GLY A 69 -1.92 -0.99 -12.80
CA GLY A 69 -1.85 0.46 -12.87
C GLY A 69 -0.64 0.95 -13.64
N ALA A 70 0.16 1.81 -13.02
CA ALA A 70 1.39 2.36 -13.61
C ALA A 70 2.64 1.56 -13.25
N SER A 71 2.51 0.45 -12.52
CA SER A 71 3.64 -0.41 -12.16
C SER A 71 4.05 -1.29 -13.33
N GLU A 72 5.35 -1.60 -13.39
CA GLU A 72 5.91 -2.52 -14.36
C GLU A 72 5.64 -3.98 -13.97
N GLY A 73 6.03 -4.89 -14.85
CA GLY A 73 5.88 -6.32 -14.63
C GLY A 73 4.61 -6.87 -15.24
N GLU A 74 4.35 -8.14 -15.01
CA GLU A 74 3.18 -8.84 -15.54
C GLU A 74 2.36 -9.43 -14.41
N PHE A 75 1.14 -8.94 -14.21
CA PHE A 75 0.27 -9.44 -13.16
C PHE A 75 -0.08 -10.92 -13.37
N ALA A 76 -0.19 -11.37 -14.62
CA ALA A 76 -0.50 -12.77 -14.93
C ALA A 76 0.54 -13.74 -14.36
N ASN A 77 1.79 -13.30 -14.18
CA ASN A 77 2.87 -14.08 -13.59
C ASN A 77 3.00 -13.89 -12.08
N SER A 78 2.16 -13.05 -11.48
CA SER A 78 2.19 -12.84 -10.04
C SER A 78 1.33 -13.88 -9.32
N THR A 79 1.59 -14.05 -8.03
CA THR A 79 0.84 -14.93 -7.14
C THR A 79 0.36 -14.13 -5.94
N PHE A 80 -0.54 -14.69 -5.15
CA PHE A 80 -0.94 -14.05 -3.91
C PHE A 80 0.28 -13.81 -3.01
N SER A 81 1.20 -14.78 -2.94
CA SER A 81 2.43 -14.63 -2.16
C SER A 81 3.31 -13.49 -2.67
N SER A 82 3.42 -13.32 -3.99
CA SER A 82 4.22 -12.22 -4.54
C SER A 82 3.55 -10.87 -4.30
N ASN A 83 2.22 -10.82 -4.28
CA ASN A 83 1.50 -9.59 -3.94
C ASN A 83 1.70 -9.22 -2.47
N VAL A 84 1.71 -10.21 -1.58
CA VAL A 84 2.07 -9.99 -0.17
C VAL A 84 3.49 -9.44 -0.06
N THR A 85 4.43 -9.98 -0.84
CA THR A 85 5.80 -9.49 -0.88
C THR A 85 5.88 -8.05 -1.37
N ASP A 86 5.10 -7.66 -2.38
CA ASP A 86 5.02 -6.26 -2.81
C ASP A 86 4.66 -5.34 -1.63
N ILE A 87 3.71 -5.74 -0.80
CA ILE A 87 3.31 -4.97 0.39
C ILE A 87 4.48 -4.84 1.37
N VAL A 88 5.16 -5.94 1.65
CA VAL A 88 6.30 -5.92 2.57
C VAL A 88 7.42 -5.03 2.05
N LEU A 89 7.68 -5.05 0.74
CA LEU A 89 8.69 -4.19 0.12
C LEU A 89 8.28 -2.71 0.16
N ALA A 90 6.98 -2.40 0.03
CA ALA A 90 6.49 -1.05 0.21
C ALA A 90 6.73 -0.57 1.65
N ALA A 91 6.46 -1.42 2.63
CA ALA A 91 6.73 -1.11 4.04
C ALA A 91 8.24 -0.89 4.28
N ASP A 92 9.09 -1.73 3.68
CA ASP A 92 10.54 -1.56 3.76
C ASP A 92 11.00 -0.24 3.15
N HIS A 93 10.39 0.17 2.04
CA HIS A 93 10.71 1.45 1.41
C HIS A 93 10.41 2.61 2.36
N LEU A 94 9.23 2.59 3.00
CA LEU A 94 8.88 3.60 4.00
C LEU A 94 9.86 3.57 5.19
N ARG A 95 10.20 2.39 5.66
CA ARG A 95 11.12 2.23 6.80
C ARG A 95 12.48 2.84 6.50
N ARG A 96 12.99 2.65 5.28
CA ARG A 96 14.31 3.16 4.88
C ARG A 96 14.31 4.65 4.55
N THR A 97 13.23 5.16 3.97
CA THR A 97 13.20 6.54 3.45
C THR A 97 12.47 7.51 4.36
N ARG A 98 11.58 7.02 5.21
CA ARG A 98 10.74 7.83 6.11
C ARG A 98 10.60 7.10 7.45
N THR A 99 9.40 6.60 7.72
CA THR A 99 9.08 5.86 8.94
C THR A 99 8.20 4.67 8.55
N ALA A 100 8.45 3.51 9.14
CA ALA A 100 7.67 2.31 8.86
C ALA A 100 6.19 2.54 9.14
N PRO A 101 5.29 1.91 8.36
CA PRO A 101 3.86 2.14 8.54
C PRO A 101 3.36 1.55 9.86
N ALA A 102 2.63 2.37 10.61
CA ALA A 102 1.94 1.95 11.84
C ALA A 102 0.52 1.46 11.52
N ILE A 103 0.00 1.78 10.35
CA ILE A 103 -1.38 1.47 9.94
C ILE A 103 -1.32 0.80 8.58
N LEU A 104 -2.02 -0.34 8.45
CA LEU A 104 -2.14 -1.05 7.19
C LEU A 104 -3.61 -1.06 6.79
N ILE A 105 -3.89 -0.70 5.54
CA ILE A 105 -5.26 -0.62 5.01
C ILE A 105 -5.31 -1.40 3.71
N GLY A 106 -6.31 -2.25 3.56
CA GLY A 106 -6.48 -3.02 2.34
C GLY A 106 -7.91 -3.07 1.89
N HIS A 107 -8.13 -3.06 0.57
CA HIS A 107 -9.44 -3.09 -0.06
C HIS A 107 -9.59 -4.37 -0.88
N SER A 108 -10.62 -5.14 -0.61
CA SER A 108 -10.94 -6.39 -1.31
C SER A 108 -9.76 -7.38 -1.20
N LEU A 109 -9.24 -7.92 -2.30
CA LEU A 109 -8.07 -8.80 -2.27
C LEU A 109 -6.83 -8.12 -1.69
N GLY A 110 -6.70 -6.79 -1.86
CA GLY A 110 -5.67 -6.02 -1.17
C GLY A 110 -5.80 -6.12 0.35
N GLY A 111 -7.03 -6.21 0.86
CA GLY A 111 -7.26 -6.43 2.29
C GLY A 111 -6.78 -7.79 2.76
N ALA A 112 -7.05 -8.85 1.99
CA ALA A 112 -6.54 -10.18 2.30
C ALA A 112 -5.01 -10.21 2.29
N ALA A 113 -4.40 -9.55 1.31
CA ALA A 113 -2.94 -9.47 1.19
C ALA A 113 -2.34 -8.69 2.36
N ILE A 114 -2.97 -7.60 2.80
CA ILE A 114 -2.54 -6.82 3.96
C ILE A 114 -2.57 -7.67 5.23
N LEU A 115 -3.63 -8.45 5.44
CA LEU A 115 -3.71 -9.32 6.61
C LEU A 115 -2.57 -10.34 6.60
N ALA A 116 -2.28 -10.93 5.45
CA ALA A 116 -1.18 -11.88 5.32
C ALA A 116 0.19 -11.20 5.52
N ALA A 117 0.35 -9.96 5.08
CA ALA A 117 1.60 -9.22 5.22
C ALA A 117 1.84 -8.70 6.64
N ALA A 118 0.79 -8.51 7.43
CA ALA A 118 0.88 -7.83 8.74
C ALA A 118 1.90 -8.49 9.67
N ALA A 119 2.00 -9.82 9.65
CA ALA A 119 2.97 -10.54 10.50
C ALA A 119 4.42 -10.23 10.14
N ARG A 120 4.68 -9.73 8.92
CA ARG A 120 6.02 -9.39 8.43
C ARG A 120 6.30 -7.89 8.53
N ILE A 121 5.39 -7.12 9.11
CA ILE A 121 5.53 -5.67 9.33
C ILE A 121 5.32 -5.42 10.83
N PRO A 122 6.34 -5.66 11.65
CA PRO A 122 6.18 -5.61 13.11
C PRO A 122 5.84 -4.21 13.65
N GLU A 123 6.11 -3.16 12.90
CA GLU A 123 5.77 -1.80 13.31
C GLU A 123 4.28 -1.49 13.20
N ALA A 124 3.52 -2.32 12.48
CA ALA A 124 2.08 -2.09 12.30
C ALA A 124 1.34 -2.30 13.63
N LYS A 125 0.56 -1.30 14.02
CA LYS A 125 -0.23 -1.30 15.25
C LYS A 125 -1.71 -1.46 14.98
N ALA A 126 -2.16 -1.22 13.75
CA ALA A 126 -3.56 -1.30 13.38
C ALA A 126 -3.68 -1.77 11.93
N VAL A 127 -4.68 -2.60 11.66
CA VAL A 127 -5.00 -3.08 10.32
C VAL A 127 -6.48 -2.83 10.09
N ALA A 128 -6.81 -2.21 8.96
CA ALA A 128 -8.18 -2.01 8.53
C ALA A 128 -8.39 -2.63 7.16
N THR A 129 -9.45 -3.38 6.99
CA THR A 129 -9.80 -3.98 5.70
C THR A 129 -11.20 -3.56 5.28
N ILE A 130 -11.39 -3.42 3.97
CA ILE A 130 -12.67 -3.04 3.38
C ILE A 130 -13.03 -4.14 2.40
N ALA A 131 -14.12 -4.86 2.68
CA ALA A 131 -14.64 -5.93 1.83
C ALA A 131 -13.59 -7.01 1.50
N ALA A 132 -12.72 -7.33 2.45
CA ALA A 132 -11.71 -8.37 2.25
C ALA A 132 -12.38 -9.76 2.25
N PRO A 133 -12.01 -10.66 1.28
CA PRO A 133 -12.53 -12.01 1.30
C PRO A 133 -11.89 -12.82 2.42
N SER A 134 -12.65 -13.74 3.01
CA SER A 134 -12.12 -14.65 4.02
C SER A 134 -11.26 -15.76 3.42
N ASP A 135 -11.45 -16.06 2.13
CA ASP A 135 -10.65 -17.03 1.38
C ASP A 135 -10.20 -16.39 0.07
N PRO A 136 -8.94 -15.93 0.00
CA PRO A 136 -8.42 -15.22 -1.17
C PRO A 136 -7.93 -16.16 -2.29
N ALA A 137 -7.99 -17.45 -2.13
CA ALA A 137 -7.45 -18.43 -3.07
C ALA A 137 -8.12 -18.40 -4.46
#